data_0f7a8b55f6e0d9c13a30caec7bfb7afb
#
_entry.id   0f7a8b55f6e0d9c13a30caec7bfb7afb
#
_cell.length_a   1.000
_cell.length_b   1.000
_cell.length_c   1.000
_cell.angle_alpha   90.00
_cell.angle_beta   90.00
_cell.angle_gamma   90.00
#
_symmetry.space_group_name_H-M   'P 1'
#
loop_
_entity.id
_entity.type
_entity.pdbx_description
1 polymer ?
#
loop_
_entity_poly.entity_id
_entity_poly.type
_entity_poly.pdbx_seq_one_letter_code
_entity_poly.pdbx_strand_id
1 'polypeptide(L)'
;MEKYTVELWGGVIAAFSAIVVALISKGRLAFGAKGRMYQNLGRLAEGMAILEHQVSDPDSGVERAIMFEGHNCGGQPSPDKPYYVDVIQPRTRASDGHLSADEIKEKYSEMHVDSHYIYMLRDLLKEDHVLLNVSEMPPCLLRDIYNSKEEEVKHSLISLVGIRGNSIIFITQATTSDNMDAGTLFNAKLAARKIRNLIR
;
A
#
# COMPACT_ATOMS: atom_id res chain seq x y z
N MET A 1 -59.91 31.38 17.56
CA MET A 1 -59.06 30.37 18.24
C MET A 1 -58.44 29.35 17.26
N GLU A 2 -59.04 29.03 16.15
CA GLU A 2 -58.52 28.00 15.18
C GLU A 2 -57.24 28.41 14.43
N LYS A 3 -57.02 29.69 14.16
CA LYS A 3 -55.89 30.13 13.38
C LYS A 3 -54.51 29.91 14.09
N TYR A 4 -54.50 30.05 15.41
CA TYR A 4 -53.29 29.87 16.21
C TYR A 4 -52.88 28.40 16.40
N THR A 5 -53.86 27.49 16.34
CA THR A 5 -53.56 26.04 16.41
C THR A 5 -52.92 25.51 15.17
N VAL A 6 -53.26 26.01 13.98
CA VAL A 6 -52.67 25.55 12.69
C VAL A 6 -51.21 26.03 12.56
N GLU A 7 -50.92 27.26 12.97
CA GLU A 7 -49.53 27.78 12.94
C GLU A 7 -48.61 27.08 13.94
N LEU A 8 -49.15 26.74 15.14
CA LEU A 8 -48.36 26.01 16.16
C LEU A 8 -48.02 24.59 15.69
N TRP A 9 -48.94 23.87 15.07
CA TRP A 9 -48.72 22.53 14.54
C TRP A 9 -47.78 22.55 13.33
N GLY A 10 -47.82 23.57 12.49
CA GLY A 10 -46.88 23.76 11.36
C GLY A 10 -45.44 23.92 11.84
N GLY A 11 -45.22 24.70 12.91
CA GLY A 11 -43.90 24.88 13.53
C GLY A 11 -43.36 23.60 14.17
N VAL A 12 -44.20 22.85 14.88
CA VAL A 12 -43.80 21.57 15.49
C VAL A 12 -43.43 20.53 14.45
N ILE A 13 -44.19 20.41 13.35
CA ILE A 13 -43.91 19.48 12.27
C ILE A 13 -42.60 19.85 11.58
N ALA A 14 -42.38 21.14 11.31
CA ALA A 14 -41.14 21.60 10.68
C ALA A 14 -39.90 21.33 11.55
N ALA A 15 -39.99 21.59 12.86
CA ALA A 15 -38.91 21.30 13.81
C ALA A 15 -38.61 19.80 13.92
N PHE A 16 -39.64 18.96 13.96
CA PHE A 16 -39.48 17.50 14.00
C PHE A 16 -38.87 16.97 12.72
N SER A 17 -39.27 17.46 11.56
CA SER A 17 -38.73 17.11 10.27
C SER A 17 -37.23 17.50 10.17
N ALA A 18 -36.85 18.67 10.67
CA ALA A 18 -35.46 19.11 10.67
C ALA A 18 -34.58 18.22 11.60
N ILE A 19 -35.10 17.81 12.77
CA ILE A 19 -34.40 16.89 13.67
C ILE A 19 -34.24 15.51 13.04
N VAL A 20 -35.29 14.97 12.42
CA VAL A 20 -35.25 13.67 11.73
C VAL A 20 -34.27 13.69 10.56
N VAL A 21 -34.27 14.74 9.76
CA VAL A 21 -33.31 14.91 8.66
C VAL A 21 -31.87 15.02 9.20
N ALA A 22 -31.65 15.75 10.30
CA ALA A 22 -30.32 15.87 10.91
C ALA A 22 -29.84 14.52 11.51
N LEU A 23 -30.73 13.75 12.12
CA LEU A 23 -30.41 12.41 12.62
C LEU A 23 -30.11 11.41 11.49
N ILE A 24 -30.90 11.45 10.41
CA ILE A 24 -30.67 10.61 9.23
C ILE A 24 -29.35 10.99 8.53
N SER A 25 -29.05 12.29 8.41
CA SER A 25 -27.81 12.74 7.78
C SER A 25 -26.59 12.38 8.62
N LYS A 26 -26.66 12.54 9.96
CA LYS A 26 -25.60 12.06 10.87
C LYS A 26 -25.46 10.54 10.86
N GLY A 27 -26.56 9.80 10.86
CA GLY A 27 -26.55 8.34 10.75
C GLY A 27 -26.03 7.86 9.39
N ARG A 28 -26.42 8.51 8.29
CA ARG A 28 -25.90 8.20 6.96
C ARG A 28 -24.40 8.50 6.82
N LEU A 29 -23.90 9.57 7.40
CA LEU A 29 -22.47 9.87 7.43
C LEU A 29 -21.67 8.81 8.23
N ALA A 30 -22.19 8.38 9.39
CA ALA A 30 -21.55 7.34 10.18
C ALA A 30 -21.60 5.96 9.47
N PHE A 31 -22.74 5.60 8.88
CA PHE A 31 -22.86 4.37 8.09
C PHE A 31 -22.00 4.42 6.83
N GLY A 32 -21.95 5.55 6.13
CA GLY A 32 -21.09 5.74 4.96
C GLY A 32 -19.61 5.65 5.27
N ALA A 33 -19.16 6.17 6.42
CA ALA A 33 -17.77 6.06 6.86
C ALA A 33 -17.41 4.62 7.24
N LYS A 34 -18.26 3.94 8.04
CA LYS A 34 -18.09 2.53 8.39
C LYS A 34 -18.13 1.62 7.17
N GLY A 35 -19.08 1.82 6.26
CA GLY A 35 -19.19 1.05 5.03
C GLY A 35 -17.96 1.21 4.14
N ARG A 36 -17.45 2.42 3.97
CA ARG A 36 -16.20 2.68 3.24
C ARG A 36 -14.99 2.04 3.91
N MET A 37 -14.88 2.13 5.24
CA MET A 37 -13.82 1.49 6.00
C MET A 37 -13.87 -0.03 5.84
N TYR A 38 -15.05 -0.64 5.93
CA TYR A 38 -15.24 -2.08 5.74
C TYR A 38 -14.82 -2.53 4.33
N GLN A 39 -15.25 -1.78 3.30
CA GLN A 39 -14.85 -2.07 1.91
C GLN A 39 -13.35 -1.92 1.69
N ASN A 40 -12.73 -0.89 2.27
CA ASN A 40 -11.29 -0.67 2.16
C ASN A 40 -10.49 -1.78 2.84
N LEU A 41 -10.92 -2.25 4.02
CA LEU A 41 -10.30 -3.39 4.70
C LEU A 41 -10.47 -4.69 3.89
N GLY A 42 -11.64 -4.92 3.29
CA GLY A 42 -11.86 -6.06 2.39
C GLY A 42 -10.92 -6.05 1.18
N ARG A 43 -10.80 -4.91 0.51
CA ARG A 43 -9.88 -4.73 -0.63
C ARG A 43 -8.42 -4.93 -0.24
N LEU A 44 -8.02 -4.41 0.92
CA LEU A 44 -6.67 -4.61 1.43
C LEU A 44 -6.41 -6.11 1.71
N ALA A 45 -7.33 -6.79 2.38
CA ALA A 45 -7.23 -8.22 2.65
C ALA A 45 -7.13 -9.05 1.36
N GLU A 46 -7.92 -8.72 0.32
CA GLU A 46 -7.84 -9.36 -0.99
C GLU A 46 -6.49 -9.11 -1.68
N GLY A 47 -5.98 -7.87 -1.61
CA GLY A 47 -4.64 -7.54 -2.11
C GLY A 47 -3.54 -8.32 -1.41
N MET A 48 -3.65 -8.50 -0.10
CA MET A 48 -2.72 -9.31 0.69
C MET A 48 -2.79 -10.80 0.31
N ALA A 49 -3.98 -11.35 0.06
CA ALA A 49 -4.15 -12.72 -0.39
C ALA A 49 -3.52 -12.96 -1.77
N ILE A 50 -3.57 -11.97 -2.68
CA ILE A 50 -2.89 -12.05 -3.98
C ILE A 50 -1.37 -12.18 -3.78
N LEU A 51 -0.75 -11.38 -2.89
CA LEU A 51 0.68 -11.47 -2.61
C LEU A 51 1.06 -12.78 -1.94
N GLU A 52 0.24 -13.25 -1.01
CA GLU A 52 0.44 -14.54 -0.34
C GLU A 52 0.41 -15.71 -1.32
N HIS A 53 -0.59 -15.73 -2.20
CA HIS A 53 -0.68 -16.75 -3.26
C HIS A 53 0.56 -16.71 -4.16
N GLN A 54 1.01 -15.53 -4.56
CA GLN A 54 2.17 -15.39 -5.42
C GLN A 54 3.44 -15.94 -4.77
N VAL A 55 3.68 -15.62 -3.49
CA VAL A 55 4.87 -16.10 -2.77
C VAL A 55 4.79 -17.59 -2.46
N SER A 56 3.58 -18.13 -2.22
CA SER A 56 3.37 -19.55 -1.93
C SER A 56 3.47 -20.44 -3.17
N ASP A 57 3.27 -19.87 -4.36
CA ASP A 57 3.39 -20.60 -5.62
C ASP A 57 4.86 -20.74 -6.03
N PRO A 58 5.43 -21.98 -6.05
CA PRO A 58 6.82 -22.20 -6.46
C PRO A 58 7.11 -21.74 -7.88
N ASP A 59 6.12 -21.82 -8.77
CA ASP A 59 6.28 -21.50 -10.20
C ASP A 59 6.18 -20.00 -10.47
N SER A 60 5.84 -19.19 -9.46
CA SER A 60 5.79 -17.74 -9.60
C SER A 60 7.16 -17.08 -9.80
N GLY A 61 8.22 -17.73 -9.33
CA GLY A 61 9.57 -17.16 -9.29
C GLY A 61 9.76 -16.02 -8.27
N VAL A 62 8.69 -15.62 -7.56
CA VAL A 62 8.75 -14.59 -6.51
C VAL A 62 8.85 -15.24 -5.15
N GLU A 63 9.89 -14.93 -4.41
CA GLU A 63 10.16 -15.53 -3.09
C GLU A 63 9.71 -14.62 -1.95
N ARG A 64 9.66 -13.31 -2.22
CA ARG A 64 9.25 -12.31 -1.26
C ARG A 64 8.43 -11.22 -1.94
N ALA A 65 7.33 -10.82 -1.29
CA ALA A 65 6.52 -9.69 -1.70
C ALA A 65 6.19 -8.82 -0.47
N ILE A 66 6.49 -7.52 -0.55
CA ILE A 66 6.23 -6.59 0.54
C ILE A 66 5.45 -5.40 -0.01
N MET A 67 4.36 -5.06 0.67
CA MET A 67 3.62 -3.83 0.42
C MET A 67 4.12 -2.75 1.37
N PHE A 68 4.47 -1.60 0.82
CA PHE A 68 5.00 -0.45 1.52
C PHE A 68 4.12 0.78 1.37
N GLU A 69 4.17 1.65 2.35
CA GLU A 69 3.75 3.04 2.26
C GLU A 69 4.96 3.96 2.42
N GLY A 70 5.22 4.77 1.40
CA GLY A 70 6.24 5.81 1.46
C GLY A 70 5.60 7.16 1.78
N HIS A 71 6.12 7.88 2.78
CA HIS A 71 5.57 9.15 3.24
C HIS A 71 6.63 10.07 3.84
N ASN A 72 6.31 11.35 4.00
CA ASN A 72 7.20 12.35 4.63
C ASN A 72 6.46 13.23 5.64
N CYS A 73 5.62 12.66 6.45
CA CYS A 73 4.89 13.37 7.51
C CYS A 73 4.14 14.62 7.02
N GLY A 74 3.62 14.61 5.77
CA GLY A 74 2.73 15.64 5.24
C GLY A 74 3.26 16.49 4.08
N GLY A 75 4.41 16.17 3.50
CA GLY A 75 4.95 16.83 2.32
C GLY A 75 5.09 15.92 1.09
N GLN A 76 5.60 16.46 -0.02
CA GLN A 76 6.02 15.64 -1.14
C GLN A 76 7.46 15.15 -0.97
N PRO A 77 7.82 13.95 -1.48
CA PRO A 77 9.19 13.47 -1.45
C PRO A 77 10.13 14.47 -2.10
N SER A 78 11.20 14.81 -1.40
CA SER A 78 12.28 15.61 -1.97
C SER A 78 13.62 15.19 -1.34
N PRO A 79 14.76 15.34 -2.03
CA PRO A 79 16.06 15.01 -1.48
C PRO A 79 16.40 15.74 -0.17
N ASP A 80 15.78 16.90 0.06
CA ASP A 80 16.06 17.77 1.22
C ASP A 80 15.12 17.52 2.40
N LYS A 81 14.13 16.62 2.27
CA LYS A 81 13.17 16.32 3.32
C LYS A 81 13.23 14.85 3.70
N PRO A 82 13.26 14.53 5.01
CA PRO A 82 13.17 13.17 5.46
C PRO A 82 11.98 12.45 4.83
N TYR A 83 12.23 11.30 4.26
CA TYR A 83 11.22 10.45 3.67
C TYR A 83 11.33 9.08 4.31
N TYR A 84 10.20 8.52 4.70
CA TYR A 84 10.13 7.25 5.40
C TYR A 84 9.38 6.23 4.56
N VAL A 85 9.72 4.98 4.77
CA VAL A 85 9.02 3.85 4.18
C VAL A 85 8.61 2.92 5.30
N ASP A 86 7.33 2.60 5.35
CA ASP A 86 6.74 1.68 6.30
C ASP A 86 6.20 0.42 5.64
N VAL A 87 6.35 -0.69 6.31
CA VAL A 87 5.78 -1.97 5.87
C VAL A 87 4.32 -2.04 6.23
N ILE A 88 3.46 -2.11 5.21
CA ILE A 88 2.04 -2.41 5.41
C ILE A 88 1.86 -3.90 5.64
N GLN A 89 2.45 -4.73 4.75
CA GLN A 89 2.32 -6.18 4.81
C GLN A 89 3.49 -6.88 4.12
N PRO A 90 4.28 -7.68 4.84
CA PRO A 90 5.29 -8.55 4.27
C PRO A 90 4.71 -9.94 3.98
N ARG A 91 5.20 -10.58 2.94
CA ARG A 91 5.03 -12.01 2.63
C ARG A 91 6.36 -12.56 2.14
N THR A 92 6.78 -13.67 2.71
CA THR A 92 8.01 -14.36 2.34
C THR A 92 7.74 -15.85 2.25
N ARG A 93 8.41 -16.52 1.33
CA ARG A 93 8.41 -17.99 1.28
C ARG A 93 9.21 -18.48 2.49
N ALA A 94 8.60 -19.36 3.26
CA ALA A 94 9.31 -20.00 4.37
C ALA A 94 10.42 -20.88 3.78
N SER A 95 11.66 -20.45 3.94
CA SER A 95 12.86 -21.22 3.64
C SER A 95 13.91 -20.95 4.69
N ASP A 96 14.74 -21.94 4.97
CA ASP A 96 15.80 -21.81 5.96
C ASP A 96 16.76 -20.68 5.57
N GLY A 97 16.94 -19.70 6.44
CA GLY A 97 17.88 -18.59 6.27
C GLY A 97 17.25 -17.28 5.77
N HIS A 98 15.98 -17.23 5.40
CA HIS A 98 15.31 -15.98 5.04
C HIS A 98 14.57 -15.35 6.22
N LEU A 99 14.50 -14.00 6.22
CA LEU A 99 13.77 -13.25 7.24
C LEU A 99 12.30 -13.67 7.30
N SER A 100 11.81 -13.88 8.50
CA SER A 100 10.38 -14.04 8.78
C SER A 100 9.61 -12.74 8.49
N ALA A 101 8.29 -12.82 8.40
CA ALA A 101 7.45 -11.65 8.19
C ALA A 101 7.60 -10.60 9.31
N ASP A 102 7.81 -11.05 10.56
CA ASP A 102 7.99 -10.15 11.71
C ASP A 102 9.37 -9.46 11.67
N GLU A 103 10.43 -10.18 11.34
CA GLU A 103 11.77 -9.60 11.16
C GLU A 103 11.82 -8.60 9.99
N ILE A 104 11.14 -8.89 8.88
CA ILE A 104 10.98 -7.94 7.77
C ILE A 104 10.28 -6.68 8.26
N LYS A 105 9.19 -6.83 9.01
CA LYS A 105 8.44 -5.69 9.52
C LYS A 105 9.30 -4.83 10.45
N GLU A 106 10.04 -5.43 11.35
CA GLU A 106 10.96 -4.72 12.25
C GLU A 106 12.06 -4.00 11.49
N LYS A 107 12.69 -4.66 10.50
CA LYS A 107 13.81 -4.15 9.72
C LYS A 107 13.44 -2.96 8.83
N TYR A 108 12.21 -2.95 8.28
CA TYR A 108 11.80 -1.97 7.27
C TYR A 108 10.74 -0.96 7.76
N SER A 109 10.29 -1.04 9.02
CA SER A 109 9.37 -0.03 9.57
C SER A 109 10.12 1.25 9.93
N GLU A 110 9.50 2.39 9.65
CA GLU A 110 10.08 3.73 9.87
C GLU A 110 11.46 3.90 9.22
N MET A 111 11.70 3.18 8.13
CA MET A 111 12.97 3.22 7.44
C MET A 111 13.18 4.58 6.77
N HIS A 112 14.17 5.33 7.25
CA HIS A 112 14.60 6.57 6.63
C HIS A 112 15.35 6.27 5.33
N VAL A 113 14.85 6.78 4.20
CA VAL A 113 15.42 6.48 2.88
C VAL A 113 16.41 7.54 2.43
N ASP A 114 17.43 7.11 1.67
CA ASP A 114 18.43 7.98 1.08
C ASP A 114 17.95 8.63 -0.24
N SER A 115 18.79 9.50 -0.81
CA SER A 115 18.48 10.20 -2.07
C SER A 115 18.29 9.25 -3.26
N HIS A 116 19.01 8.13 -3.32
CA HIS A 116 18.87 7.14 -4.39
C HIS A 116 17.52 6.45 -4.33
N TYR A 117 17.05 6.13 -3.13
CA TYR A 117 15.71 5.58 -2.93
C TYR A 117 14.63 6.58 -3.38
N ILE A 118 14.80 7.87 -3.05
CA ILE A 118 13.87 8.93 -3.50
C ILE A 118 13.84 9.04 -5.02
N TYR A 119 14.99 8.96 -5.69
CA TYR A 119 15.03 8.94 -7.16
C TYR A 119 14.33 7.72 -7.74
N MET A 120 14.50 6.55 -7.16
CA MET A 120 13.79 5.34 -7.56
C MET A 120 12.27 5.51 -7.40
N LEU A 121 11.78 6.08 -6.28
CA LEU A 121 10.36 6.36 -6.09
C LEU A 121 9.83 7.39 -7.10
N ARG A 122 10.63 8.39 -7.46
CA ARG A 122 10.29 9.36 -8.51
C ARG A 122 10.13 8.68 -9.87
N ASP A 123 11.03 7.75 -10.20
CA ASP A 123 10.96 7.01 -11.45
C ASP A 123 9.79 6.01 -11.44
N LEU A 124 9.48 5.42 -10.30
CA LEU A 124 8.28 4.60 -10.10
C LEU A 124 6.98 5.38 -10.36
N LEU A 125 6.93 6.67 -9.99
CA LEU A 125 5.77 7.53 -10.27
C LEU A 125 5.60 7.82 -11.77
N LYS A 126 6.65 7.72 -12.58
CA LYS A 126 6.60 7.96 -14.03
C LYS A 126 6.27 6.68 -14.81
N GLU A 127 6.90 5.58 -14.42
CA GLU A 127 6.93 4.33 -15.21
C GLU A 127 5.96 3.25 -14.67
N ASP A 128 5.33 3.50 -13.50
CA ASP A 128 4.48 2.53 -12.80
C ASP A 128 5.22 1.29 -12.26
N HIS A 129 6.35 0.92 -12.85
CA HIS A 129 7.19 -0.22 -12.48
C HIS A 129 8.67 0.11 -12.64
N VAL A 130 9.48 -0.33 -11.69
CA VAL A 130 10.95 -0.26 -11.76
C VAL A 130 11.51 -1.66 -11.48
N LEU A 131 12.26 -2.22 -12.43
CA LEU A 131 12.98 -3.46 -12.24
C LEU A 131 14.39 -3.12 -11.78
N LEU A 132 14.79 -3.66 -10.64
CA LEU A 132 16.13 -3.52 -10.08
C LEU A 132 16.92 -4.81 -10.28
N ASN A 133 18.11 -4.67 -10.84
CA ASN A 133 19.18 -5.66 -10.76
C ASN A 133 20.14 -5.19 -9.67
N VAL A 134 20.19 -5.90 -8.56
CA VAL A 134 20.93 -5.47 -7.35
C VAL A 134 22.42 -5.32 -7.62
N SER A 135 22.99 -6.16 -8.50
CA SER A 135 24.40 -6.08 -8.89
C SER A 135 24.77 -4.79 -9.62
N GLU A 136 23.81 -4.18 -10.34
CA GLU A 136 23.97 -2.96 -11.13
C GLU A 136 23.60 -1.69 -10.37
N MET A 137 23.03 -1.82 -9.16
CA MET A 137 22.63 -0.66 -8.35
C MET A 137 23.86 0.11 -7.86
N PRO A 138 23.80 1.46 -7.82
CA PRO A 138 24.82 2.24 -7.15
C PRO A 138 24.87 1.90 -5.64
N PRO A 139 25.97 2.18 -4.94
CA PRO A 139 26.01 2.08 -3.48
C PRO A 139 24.92 2.94 -2.86
N CYS A 140 23.97 2.32 -2.16
CA CYS A 140 22.84 2.97 -1.51
C CYS A 140 22.23 2.04 -0.47
N LEU A 141 21.40 2.61 0.42
CA LEU A 141 20.76 1.87 1.50
C LEU A 141 20.00 0.63 1.00
N LEU A 142 19.22 0.74 -0.07
CA LEU A 142 18.43 -0.38 -0.61
C LEU A 142 19.33 -1.51 -1.12
N ARG A 143 20.45 -1.18 -1.79
CA ARG A 143 21.44 -2.16 -2.23
C ARG A 143 22.07 -2.89 -1.06
N ASP A 144 22.44 -2.17 0.00
CA ASP A 144 23.07 -2.75 1.19
C ASP A 144 22.10 -3.71 1.89
N ILE A 145 20.83 -3.35 1.98
CA ILE A 145 19.78 -4.21 2.51
C ILE A 145 19.65 -5.49 1.67
N TYR A 146 19.52 -5.36 0.36
CA TYR A 146 19.33 -6.51 -0.56
C TYR A 146 20.54 -7.44 -0.61
N ASN A 147 21.75 -6.93 -0.43
CA ASN A 147 22.97 -7.73 -0.37
C ASN A 147 23.27 -8.32 1.02
N SER A 148 22.44 -8.03 2.04
CA SER A 148 22.65 -8.64 3.35
C SER A 148 22.51 -10.16 3.30
N LYS A 149 23.19 -10.88 4.18
CA LYS A 149 23.17 -12.36 4.23
C LYS A 149 21.78 -12.95 4.46
N GLU A 150 20.91 -12.17 5.10
CA GLU A 150 19.54 -12.58 5.39
C GLU A 150 18.60 -12.36 4.20
N GLU A 151 18.98 -11.53 3.24
CA GLU A 151 18.12 -11.12 2.13
C GLU A 151 18.52 -11.78 0.80
N GLU A 152 19.79 -11.69 0.45
CA GLU A 152 20.39 -12.24 -0.80
C GLU A 152 19.59 -11.97 -2.08
N VAL A 153 18.88 -10.83 -2.13
CA VAL A 153 18.04 -10.46 -3.27
C VAL A 153 18.91 -10.14 -4.48
N LYS A 154 18.64 -10.79 -5.60
CA LYS A 154 19.30 -10.52 -6.89
C LYS A 154 18.50 -9.56 -7.77
N HIS A 155 17.19 -9.76 -7.80
CA HIS A 155 16.30 -8.92 -8.60
C HIS A 155 15.07 -8.53 -7.77
N SER A 156 14.56 -7.31 -7.99
CA SER A 156 13.33 -6.83 -7.38
C SER A 156 12.53 -6.00 -8.38
N LEU A 157 11.27 -6.37 -8.60
CA LEU A 157 10.30 -5.53 -9.29
C LEU A 157 9.59 -4.67 -8.26
N ILE A 158 9.67 -3.37 -8.41
CA ILE A 158 8.93 -2.40 -7.62
C ILE A 158 7.77 -1.89 -8.46
N SER A 159 6.55 -1.95 -7.92
CA SER A 159 5.32 -1.60 -8.64
C SER A 159 4.49 -0.60 -7.86
N LEU A 160 4.10 0.50 -8.50
CA LEU A 160 3.17 1.49 -7.94
C LEU A 160 1.77 0.89 -7.90
N VAL A 161 1.14 0.86 -6.72
CA VAL A 161 -0.25 0.39 -6.57
C VAL A 161 -1.22 1.49 -6.20
N GLY A 162 -0.77 2.57 -5.60
CA GLY A 162 -1.66 3.69 -5.28
C GLY A 162 -0.95 4.95 -4.80
N ILE A 163 -1.70 6.03 -4.76
CA ILE A 163 -1.31 7.29 -4.14
C ILE A 163 -2.45 7.70 -3.20
N ARG A 164 -2.11 7.99 -1.95
CA ARG A 164 -3.09 8.43 -0.95
C ARG A 164 -2.61 9.75 -0.33
N GLY A 165 -3.21 10.85 -0.74
CA GLY A 165 -2.70 12.17 -0.33
C GLY A 165 -1.26 12.36 -0.78
N ASN A 166 -0.33 12.49 0.18
CA ASN A 166 1.10 12.63 -0.07
C ASN A 166 1.88 11.33 0.09
N SER A 167 1.20 10.21 0.34
CA SER A 167 1.81 8.89 0.48
C SER A 167 1.76 8.12 -0.84
N ILE A 168 2.80 7.34 -1.10
CA ILE A 168 2.92 6.42 -2.23
C ILE A 168 2.78 5.00 -1.70
N ILE A 169 1.83 4.23 -2.23
CA ILE A 169 1.71 2.81 -1.91
C ILE A 169 2.31 2.00 -3.05
N PHE A 170 3.27 1.14 -2.73
CA PHE A 170 3.97 0.32 -3.70
C PHE A 170 4.24 -1.09 -3.16
N ILE A 171 4.54 -2.00 -4.08
CA ILE A 171 4.88 -3.38 -3.77
C ILE A 171 6.28 -3.66 -4.30
N THR A 172 7.11 -4.34 -3.52
CA THR A 172 8.35 -4.95 -3.98
C THR A 172 8.15 -6.45 -4.09
N GLN A 173 8.56 -7.03 -5.21
CA GLN A 173 8.47 -8.46 -5.50
C GLN A 173 9.90 -8.92 -5.86
N ALA A 174 10.51 -9.71 -5.00
CA ALA A 174 11.93 -10.02 -5.04
C ALA A 174 12.20 -11.51 -5.24
N THR A 175 13.34 -11.81 -5.84
CA THR A 175 13.88 -13.15 -6.04
C THR A 175 15.37 -13.20 -5.74
N THR A 176 15.85 -14.35 -5.26
CA THR A 176 17.27 -14.67 -5.09
C THR A 176 17.87 -15.31 -6.35
N SER A 177 17.05 -15.65 -7.33
CA SER A 177 17.51 -16.23 -8.60
C SER A 177 18.33 -15.23 -9.42
N ASP A 178 19.32 -15.74 -10.15
CA ASP A 178 20.21 -14.93 -11.02
C ASP A 178 19.47 -14.26 -12.19
N ASN A 179 18.23 -14.66 -12.44
CA ASN A 179 17.42 -14.11 -13.51
C ASN A 179 15.94 -14.02 -13.09
N MET A 180 15.36 -12.85 -13.20
CA MET A 180 13.92 -12.66 -13.16
C MET A 180 13.39 -12.81 -14.58
N ASP A 181 13.03 -14.03 -14.97
CA ASP A 181 12.61 -14.33 -16.34
C ASP A 181 11.32 -13.60 -16.74
N ALA A 182 11.00 -13.66 -18.05
CA ALA A 182 9.84 -12.97 -18.58
C ALA A 182 8.51 -13.46 -17.98
N GLY A 183 8.40 -14.73 -17.60
CA GLY A 183 7.23 -15.31 -16.96
C GLY A 183 7.04 -14.78 -15.54
N THR A 184 8.10 -14.80 -14.73
CA THR A 184 8.13 -14.23 -13.38
C THR A 184 7.79 -12.74 -13.40
N LEU A 185 8.39 -11.98 -14.33
CA LEU A 185 8.14 -10.55 -14.48
C LEU A 185 6.67 -10.27 -14.87
N PHE A 186 6.13 -11.06 -15.80
CA PHE A 186 4.73 -10.93 -16.20
C PHE A 186 3.78 -11.22 -15.05
N ASN A 187 3.99 -12.31 -14.30
CA ASN A 187 3.17 -12.68 -13.14
C ASN A 187 3.24 -11.64 -12.02
N ALA A 188 4.43 -11.10 -11.77
CA ALA A 188 4.64 -10.04 -10.79
C ALA A 188 3.88 -8.75 -11.16
N LYS A 189 3.99 -8.30 -12.41
CA LYS A 189 3.23 -7.14 -12.92
C LYS A 189 1.72 -7.37 -12.90
N LEU A 190 1.26 -8.57 -13.21
CA LEU A 190 -0.16 -8.92 -13.18
C LEU A 190 -0.73 -8.85 -11.75
N ALA A 191 -0.01 -9.39 -10.77
CA ALA A 191 -0.38 -9.30 -9.36
C ALA A 191 -0.46 -7.84 -8.88
N ALA A 192 0.55 -7.04 -9.18
CA ALA A 192 0.58 -5.62 -8.85
C ALA A 192 -0.59 -4.85 -9.48
N ARG A 193 -0.93 -5.15 -10.75
CA ARG A 193 -2.08 -4.55 -11.45
C ARG A 193 -3.41 -4.94 -10.81
N LYS A 194 -3.59 -6.20 -10.41
CA LYS A 194 -4.79 -6.64 -9.69
C LYS A 194 -4.95 -5.87 -8.39
N ILE A 195 -3.89 -5.75 -7.59
CA ILE A 195 -3.91 -5.02 -6.32
C ILE A 195 -4.18 -3.52 -6.54
N ARG A 196 -3.57 -2.90 -7.56
CA ARG A 196 -3.85 -1.51 -7.93
C ARG A 196 -5.34 -1.28 -8.21
N ASN A 197 -5.98 -2.20 -8.90
CA ASN A 197 -7.41 -2.10 -9.22
C ASN A 197 -8.32 -2.27 -7.99
N LEU A 198 -7.86 -2.98 -6.96
CA LEU A 198 -8.58 -3.12 -5.69
C LEU A 198 -8.46 -1.87 -4.81
N ILE A 199 -7.30 -1.22 -4.81
CA ILE A 199 -7.00 -0.08 -3.92
C ILE A 199 -7.56 1.24 -4.46
N ARG A 200 -7.76 1.36 -5.77
CA ARG A 200 -8.46 2.50 -6.40
C ARG A 200 -9.95 2.48 -6.08
#